data_131f5bd154d520d82124e6ccac80b09b
#
_entry.id   131f5bd154d520d82124e6ccac80b09b
#
_cell.length_a   1.000
_cell.length_b   1.000
_cell.length_c   1.000
_cell.angle_alpha   90.00
_cell.angle_beta   90.00
_cell.angle_gamma   90.00
#
_symmetry.space_group_name_H-M   'P 1'
#
loop_
_entity.id
_entity.type
_entity.pdbx_description
1 polymer ?
#
loop_
_entity_poly.entity_id
_entity_poly.type
_entity_poly.pdbx_seq_one_letter_code
_entity_poly.pdbx_strand_id
1 'polypeptide(L)'
;MKVHRETINARSTGLYPTFHKITDDVNAIVERSGVKNGICVVYSHHTTCSVMIQECSFDEAYNGLEFLQQDLVDILERLVPTCLKEGQYMHPGPEITAYANSIGESKLECLNTDAHLRSIFFGRSESIVIVDGKLDMGRFGHIYFADFDKTRIRDREVQVQIIGE
;
A
#
# COMPACT_ATOMS: atom_id res chain seq x y z
N MET A 1 10.55 27.87 -0.33
CA MET A 1 10.20 26.47 -0.05
C MET A 1 8.69 26.37 0.12
N LYS A 2 8.02 25.52 -0.65
CA LYS A 2 6.58 25.24 -0.57
C LYS A 2 6.38 23.89 0.11
N VAL A 3 5.25 23.72 0.80
CA VAL A 3 4.74 22.45 1.30
C VAL A 3 3.32 22.29 0.79
N HIS A 4 3.05 21.20 0.10
CA HIS A 4 1.72 20.84 -0.41
C HIS A 4 1.37 19.44 0.03
N ARG A 5 0.12 19.19 0.43
CA ARG A 5 -0.33 17.88 0.92
C ARG A 5 -1.73 17.57 0.46
N GLU A 6 -1.90 16.38 -0.05
CA GLU A 6 -3.21 15.82 -0.42
C GLU A 6 -3.31 14.35 0.01
N THR A 7 -4.52 13.81 -0.02
CA THR A 7 -4.82 12.41 0.30
C THR A 7 -5.48 11.75 -0.89
N ILE A 8 -5.01 10.56 -1.25
CA ILE A 8 -5.64 9.67 -2.24
C ILE A 8 -6.43 8.63 -1.45
N ASN A 9 -7.69 8.39 -1.87
CA ASN A 9 -8.53 7.35 -1.29
C ASN A 9 -8.47 6.09 -2.16
N ALA A 10 -8.36 4.93 -1.51
CA ALA A 10 -8.35 3.63 -2.14
C ALA A 10 -9.26 2.67 -1.36
N ARG A 11 -9.79 1.64 -2.03
CA ARG A 11 -10.67 0.66 -1.40
C ARG A 11 -10.22 -0.75 -1.70
N SER A 12 -10.00 -1.55 -0.67
CA SER A 12 -9.62 -2.96 -0.82
C SER A 12 -10.81 -3.85 -1.17
N THR A 13 -10.52 -5.02 -1.74
CA THR A 13 -11.56 -6.00 -2.11
C THR A 13 -12.01 -6.87 -0.92
N GLY A 14 -11.14 -7.07 0.08
CA GLY A 14 -11.38 -7.99 1.19
C GLY A 14 -11.35 -9.49 0.79
N LEU A 15 -10.85 -9.82 -0.41
CA LEU A 15 -10.81 -11.19 -0.94
C LEU A 15 -9.38 -11.67 -1.19
N TYR A 16 -8.54 -10.79 -1.71
CA TYR A 16 -7.12 -11.01 -2.00
C TYR A 16 -6.36 -9.68 -1.90
N PRO A 17 -5.02 -9.69 -1.89
CA PRO A 17 -4.25 -8.44 -1.88
C PRO A 17 -4.69 -7.51 -3.01
N THR A 18 -4.86 -6.23 -2.69
CA THR A 18 -5.32 -5.23 -3.65
C THR A 18 -4.17 -4.29 -3.98
N PHE A 19 -3.92 -4.06 -5.27
CA PHE A 19 -2.91 -3.12 -5.74
C PHE A 19 -3.59 -2.00 -6.53
N HIS A 20 -3.34 -0.77 -6.12
CA HIS A 20 -3.84 0.43 -6.79
C HIS A 20 -2.65 1.17 -7.43
N LYS A 21 -2.66 1.27 -8.75
CA LYS A 21 -1.72 2.12 -9.47
C LYS A 21 -2.14 3.58 -9.28
N ILE A 22 -1.37 4.31 -8.49
CA ILE A 22 -1.67 5.70 -8.10
C ILE A 22 -0.74 6.73 -8.75
N THR A 23 0.02 6.32 -9.73
CA THR A 23 1.00 7.18 -10.43
C THR A 23 0.36 8.46 -10.95
N ASP A 24 -0.78 8.34 -11.63
CA ASP A 24 -1.45 9.48 -12.27
C ASP A 24 -2.03 10.44 -11.22
N ASP A 25 -2.58 9.91 -10.12
CA ASP A 25 -3.06 10.71 -9.00
C ASP A 25 -1.92 11.52 -8.35
N VAL A 26 -0.76 10.87 -8.12
CA VAL A 26 0.42 11.54 -7.55
C VAL A 26 0.96 12.59 -8.52
N ASN A 27 1.06 12.30 -9.82
CA ASN A 27 1.46 13.28 -10.83
C ASN A 27 0.54 14.51 -10.82
N ALA A 28 -0.76 14.31 -10.76
CA ALA A 28 -1.73 15.40 -10.71
C ALA A 28 -1.56 16.26 -9.43
N ILE A 29 -1.22 15.64 -8.29
CA ILE A 29 -0.91 16.36 -7.05
C ILE A 29 0.39 17.17 -7.18
N VAL A 30 1.43 16.59 -7.81
CA VAL A 30 2.68 17.31 -8.10
C VAL A 30 2.42 18.53 -8.96
N GLU A 31 1.63 18.39 -10.03
CA GLU A 31 1.27 19.49 -10.90
C GLU A 31 0.53 20.61 -10.12
N ARG A 32 -0.47 20.26 -9.32
CA ARG A 32 -1.22 21.24 -8.49
C ARG A 32 -0.35 21.92 -7.45
N SER A 33 0.69 21.26 -6.94
CA SER A 33 1.62 21.86 -5.97
C SER A 33 2.40 23.03 -6.54
N GLY A 34 2.63 23.03 -7.86
CA GLY A 34 3.46 24.00 -8.56
C GLY A 34 4.94 23.96 -8.17
N VAL A 35 5.39 22.92 -7.47
CA VAL A 35 6.80 22.70 -7.15
C VAL A 35 7.53 22.22 -8.40
N LYS A 36 8.67 22.85 -8.69
CA LYS A 36 9.52 22.51 -9.84
C LYS A 36 10.64 21.55 -9.45
N ASN A 37 11.28 21.81 -8.32
CA ASN A 37 12.35 20.96 -7.83
C ASN A 37 12.12 20.64 -6.34
N GLY A 38 12.17 19.37 -5.98
CA GLY A 38 11.86 18.98 -4.61
C GLY A 38 11.75 17.47 -4.41
N ILE A 39 10.99 17.10 -3.40
CA ILE A 39 10.72 15.73 -3.01
C ILE A 39 9.22 15.53 -2.83
N CYS A 40 8.71 14.46 -3.42
CA CYS A 40 7.38 13.92 -3.16
C CYS A 40 7.52 12.71 -2.24
N VAL A 41 6.82 12.73 -1.11
CA VAL A 41 6.69 11.58 -0.22
C VAL A 41 5.28 11.02 -0.37
N VAL A 42 5.17 9.75 -0.70
CA VAL A 42 3.91 8.99 -0.74
C VAL A 42 3.92 8.02 0.43
N TYR A 43 2.96 8.12 1.32
CA TYR A 43 2.97 7.40 2.61
C TYR A 43 1.63 6.82 2.97
N SER A 44 1.63 5.60 3.51
CA SER A 44 0.47 4.97 4.15
C SER A 44 0.67 4.82 5.65
N HIS A 45 -0.30 5.25 6.45
CA HIS A 45 -0.31 5.01 7.90
C HIS A 45 -0.94 3.65 8.27
N HIS A 46 -1.51 2.92 7.32
CA HIS A 46 -2.12 1.61 7.54
C HIS A 46 -1.06 0.52 7.63
N THR A 47 -1.09 -0.26 8.71
CA THR A 47 -0.04 -1.22 9.05
C THR A 47 -0.08 -2.53 8.25
N THR A 48 -1.11 -2.75 7.46
CA THR A 48 -1.25 -3.88 6.51
C THR A 48 -0.99 -3.48 5.06
N CYS A 49 -0.61 -2.20 4.83
CA CYS A 49 -0.45 -1.63 3.51
C CYS A 49 1.00 -1.25 3.24
N SER A 50 1.33 -1.13 1.96
CA SER A 50 2.63 -0.67 1.49
C SER A 50 2.49 0.32 0.35
N VAL A 51 3.51 1.15 0.18
CA VAL A 51 3.70 1.97 -1.02
C VAL A 51 4.99 1.49 -1.67
N MET A 52 4.95 1.23 -2.97
CA MET A 52 6.11 0.72 -3.70
C MET A 52 6.17 1.29 -5.12
N ILE A 53 7.37 1.33 -5.68
CA ILE A 53 7.58 1.59 -7.11
C ILE A 53 7.91 0.25 -7.76
N GLN A 54 7.13 -0.13 -8.76
CA GLN A 54 7.35 -1.33 -9.56
C GLN A 54 7.14 -1.06 -11.04
N GLU A 55 7.60 -1.96 -11.89
CA GLU A 55 7.28 -1.98 -13.31
C GLU A 55 5.82 -2.40 -13.51
N CYS A 56 5.10 -1.72 -14.40
CA CYS A 56 3.77 -2.14 -14.84
C CYS A 56 3.93 -3.25 -15.88
N SER A 57 3.36 -4.43 -15.64
CA SER A 57 3.51 -5.58 -16.53
C SER A 57 2.55 -5.57 -17.73
N PHE A 58 1.50 -4.72 -17.72
CA PHE A 58 0.42 -4.61 -18.69
C PHE A 58 -0.47 -5.85 -18.86
N ASP A 59 0.06 -7.04 -18.61
CA ASP A 59 -0.71 -8.28 -18.62
C ASP A 59 -1.36 -8.51 -17.26
N GLU A 60 -2.62 -8.97 -17.26
CA GLU A 60 -3.41 -9.18 -16.05
C GLU A 60 -3.81 -10.66 -15.90
N ALA A 61 -3.78 -11.14 -14.66
CA ALA A 61 -4.33 -12.42 -14.25
C ALA A 61 -5.87 -12.34 -14.14
N TYR A 62 -6.52 -13.51 -14.06
CA TYR A 62 -7.99 -13.61 -13.99
C TYR A 62 -8.64 -12.86 -12.81
N ASN A 63 -7.88 -12.56 -11.76
CA ASN A 63 -8.32 -11.82 -10.57
C ASN A 63 -8.05 -10.31 -10.66
N GLY A 64 -7.55 -9.82 -11.81
CA GLY A 64 -7.27 -8.41 -12.06
C GLY A 64 -5.93 -7.91 -11.52
N LEU A 65 -5.08 -8.80 -10.98
CA LEU A 65 -3.70 -8.45 -10.66
C LEU A 65 -2.83 -8.46 -11.93
N GLU A 66 -1.92 -7.51 -12.04
CA GLU A 66 -0.87 -7.59 -13.05
C GLU A 66 -0.02 -8.85 -12.82
N PHE A 67 0.55 -9.44 -13.87
CA PHE A 67 1.35 -10.67 -13.73
C PHE A 67 2.48 -10.53 -12.73
N LEU A 68 3.19 -9.41 -12.71
CA LEU A 68 4.24 -9.17 -11.72
C LEU A 68 3.69 -9.14 -10.28
N GLN A 69 2.49 -8.59 -10.09
CA GLN A 69 1.82 -8.60 -8.79
C GLN A 69 1.36 -9.99 -8.38
N GLN A 70 0.86 -10.79 -9.34
CA GLN A 70 0.50 -12.18 -9.09
C GLN A 70 1.72 -13.01 -8.69
N ASP A 71 2.84 -12.89 -9.39
CA ASP A 71 4.11 -13.54 -9.04
C ASP A 71 4.57 -13.14 -7.64
N LEU A 72 4.45 -11.85 -7.30
CA LEU A 72 4.78 -11.34 -5.98
C LEU A 72 3.89 -11.96 -4.89
N VAL A 73 2.57 -12.02 -5.12
CA VAL A 73 1.62 -12.64 -4.17
C VAL A 73 1.94 -14.12 -3.98
N ASP A 74 2.26 -14.85 -5.05
CA ASP A 74 2.60 -16.27 -4.99
C ASP A 74 3.91 -16.53 -4.23
N ILE A 75 4.89 -15.64 -4.36
CA ILE A 75 6.14 -15.68 -3.57
C ILE A 75 5.86 -15.39 -2.10
N LEU A 76 5.05 -14.34 -1.83
CA LEU A 76 4.68 -13.99 -0.48
C LEU A 76 3.87 -15.07 0.22
N GLU A 77 3.00 -15.79 -0.49
CA GLU A 77 2.24 -16.89 0.10
C GLU A 77 3.16 -18.05 0.56
N ARG A 78 4.26 -18.29 -0.14
CA ARG A 78 5.27 -19.27 0.28
C ARG A 78 6.14 -18.80 1.44
N LEU A 79 6.46 -17.52 1.48
CA LEU A 79 7.35 -16.94 2.50
C LEU A 79 6.60 -16.59 3.78
N VAL A 80 5.42 -16.04 3.66
CA VAL A 80 4.51 -15.61 4.73
C VAL A 80 3.11 -16.12 4.41
N PRO A 81 2.81 -17.39 4.72
CA PRO A 81 1.51 -18.00 4.42
C PRO A 81 0.35 -17.21 5.03
N THR A 82 -0.78 -17.21 4.33
CA THR A 82 -2.02 -16.58 4.83
C THR A 82 -2.37 -17.07 6.22
N CYS A 83 -2.70 -16.15 7.12
CA CYS A 83 -3.18 -16.47 8.47
C CYS A 83 -4.62 -17.00 8.39
N LEU A 84 -4.82 -18.27 8.64
CA LEU A 84 -6.12 -18.96 8.53
C LEU A 84 -6.76 -19.29 9.88
N LYS A 85 -5.97 -19.32 10.95
CA LYS A 85 -6.45 -19.72 12.29
C LYS A 85 -5.60 -19.12 13.40
N GLU A 86 -6.20 -18.99 14.57
CA GLU A 86 -5.49 -18.64 15.81
C GLU A 86 -4.34 -19.64 16.08
N GLY A 87 -3.22 -19.12 16.56
CA GLY A 87 -2.02 -19.90 16.90
C GLY A 87 -1.15 -20.31 15.72
N GLN A 88 -1.52 -19.96 14.48
CA GLN A 88 -0.64 -20.12 13.32
C GLN A 88 0.57 -19.18 13.40
N TYR A 89 0.35 -18.00 13.94
CA TYR A 89 1.36 -17.01 14.28
C TYR A 89 1.19 -16.64 15.76
N MET A 90 2.18 -15.98 16.36
CA MET A 90 2.06 -15.44 17.73
C MET A 90 1.10 -14.25 17.80
N HIS A 91 1.01 -13.47 16.72
CA HIS A 91 0.01 -12.42 16.54
C HIS A 91 -1.22 -13.00 15.79
N PRO A 92 -2.48 -12.60 16.11
CA PRO A 92 -2.83 -11.75 17.24
C PRO A 92 -2.74 -12.50 18.57
N GLY A 93 -2.16 -11.85 19.57
CA GLY A 93 -2.19 -12.34 20.94
C GLY A 93 -3.48 -11.94 21.67
N PRO A 94 -3.69 -12.41 22.91
CA PRO A 94 -4.94 -12.16 23.65
C PRO A 94 -5.21 -10.67 23.91
N GLU A 95 -4.19 -9.87 24.16
CA GLU A 95 -4.35 -8.44 24.46
C GLU A 95 -4.84 -7.65 23.25
N ILE A 96 -4.21 -7.83 22.07
CA ILE A 96 -4.65 -7.14 20.85
C ILE A 96 -6.02 -7.63 20.38
N THR A 97 -6.33 -8.91 20.56
CA THR A 97 -7.65 -9.47 20.27
C THR A 97 -8.74 -8.86 21.14
N ALA A 98 -8.47 -8.73 22.45
CA ALA A 98 -9.38 -8.08 23.38
C ALA A 98 -9.60 -6.61 23.03
N TYR A 99 -8.54 -5.88 22.68
CA TYR A 99 -8.64 -4.49 22.25
C TYR A 99 -9.46 -4.37 20.95
N ALA A 100 -9.16 -5.17 19.94
CA ALA A 100 -9.89 -5.15 18.66
C ALA A 100 -11.39 -5.44 18.86
N ASN A 101 -11.73 -6.43 19.69
CA ASN A 101 -13.13 -6.72 20.04
C ASN A 101 -13.80 -5.53 20.74
N SER A 102 -13.07 -4.79 21.59
CA SER A 102 -13.61 -3.63 22.30
C SER A 102 -13.99 -2.46 21.39
N ILE A 103 -13.37 -2.39 20.21
CA ILE A 103 -13.66 -1.38 19.18
C ILE A 103 -14.53 -1.92 18.02
N GLY A 104 -15.11 -3.12 18.21
CA GLY A 104 -16.08 -3.71 17.28
C GLY A 104 -15.49 -4.58 16.16
N GLU A 105 -14.20 -4.90 16.20
CA GLU A 105 -13.58 -5.83 15.26
C GLU A 105 -13.82 -7.29 15.70
N SER A 106 -14.17 -8.16 14.78
CA SER A 106 -14.36 -9.59 15.05
C SER A 106 -13.01 -10.32 15.18
N LYS A 107 -13.01 -11.49 15.81
CA LYS A 107 -11.82 -12.34 15.90
C LYS A 107 -11.26 -12.72 14.52
N LEU A 108 -12.13 -12.95 13.53
CA LEU A 108 -11.72 -13.32 12.18
C LEU A 108 -10.98 -12.16 11.48
N GLU A 109 -11.38 -10.93 11.77
CA GLU A 109 -10.74 -9.74 11.22
C GLU A 109 -9.34 -9.49 11.81
N CYS A 110 -9.03 -10.10 12.95
CA CYS A 110 -7.69 -10.08 13.56
C CYS A 110 -6.74 -11.12 12.92
N LEU A 111 -7.24 -12.05 12.10
CA LEU A 111 -6.41 -13.05 11.40
C LEU A 111 -5.75 -12.45 10.15
N ASN A 112 -4.99 -11.39 10.34
CA ASN A 112 -4.32 -10.63 9.28
C ASN A 112 -2.81 -10.46 9.53
N THR A 113 -2.22 -11.35 10.32
CA THR A 113 -0.78 -11.32 10.64
C THR A 113 0.09 -11.35 9.39
N ASP A 114 -0.28 -12.17 8.40
CA ASP A 114 0.41 -12.23 7.12
C ASP A 114 0.41 -10.86 6.43
N ALA A 115 -0.69 -10.12 6.46
CA ALA A 115 -0.77 -8.80 5.87
C ALA A 115 0.18 -7.79 6.55
N HIS A 116 0.26 -7.81 7.90
CA HIS A 116 1.22 -6.99 8.63
C HIS A 116 2.67 -7.33 8.29
N LEU A 117 3.01 -8.63 8.24
CA LEU A 117 4.37 -9.08 7.92
C LEU A 117 4.75 -8.73 6.48
N ARG A 118 3.85 -8.96 5.51
CA ARG A 118 4.06 -8.61 4.09
C ARG A 118 4.29 -7.10 3.92
N SER A 119 3.50 -6.28 4.62
CA SER A 119 3.67 -4.82 4.62
C SER A 119 5.04 -4.38 5.14
N ILE A 120 5.59 -5.04 6.17
CA ILE A 120 6.89 -4.72 6.74
C ILE A 120 8.02 -4.93 5.72
N PHE A 121 7.93 -5.95 4.86
CA PHE A 121 8.97 -6.22 3.86
C PHE A 121 9.13 -5.11 2.82
N PHE A 122 8.05 -4.43 2.44
CA PHE A 122 8.07 -3.38 1.40
C PHE A 122 8.14 -1.97 1.96
N GLY A 123 7.78 -1.81 3.23
CA GLY A 123 7.65 -0.49 3.82
C GLY A 123 6.35 0.22 3.40
N ARG A 124 6.15 1.40 3.97
CA ARG A 124 4.91 2.16 3.82
C ARG A 124 5.10 3.53 3.19
N SER A 125 6.27 3.79 2.65
CA SER A 125 6.62 5.12 2.14
C SER A 125 7.62 5.02 0.99
N GLU A 126 7.36 5.81 -0.04
CA GLU A 126 8.32 6.10 -1.11
C GLU A 126 8.64 7.58 -1.12
N SER A 127 9.91 7.88 -1.39
CA SER A 127 10.40 9.25 -1.56
C SER A 127 10.93 9.40 -2.99
N ILE A 128 10.34 10.31 -3.74
CA ILE A 128 10.59 10.47 -5.18
C ILE A 128 11.07 11.89 -5.44
N VAL A 129 12.11 12.03 -6.23
CA VAL A 129 12.65 13.33 -6.64
C VAL A 129 11.71 14.00 -7.64
N ILE A 130 11.50 15.30 -7.51
CA ILE A 130 10.80 16.13 -8.49
C ILE A 130 11.82 16.98 -9.24
N VAL A 131 11.82 16.86 -10.57
CA VAL A 131 12.66 17.63 -11.48
C VAL A 131 11.78 18.29 -12.53
N ASP A 132 11.91 19.60 -12.71
CA ASP A 132 11.12 20.40 -13.65
C ASP A 132 9.60 20.17 -13.53
N GLY A 133 9.12 19.94 -12.30
CA GLY A 133 7.71 19.72 -12.01
C GLY A 133 7.18 18.33 -12.31
N LYS A 134 8.06 17.34 -12.48
CA LYS A 134 7.72 15.94 -12.76
C LYS A 134 8.42 15.00 -11.80
N LEU A 135 7.78 13.87 -11.49
CA LEU A 135 8.42 12.79 -10.74
C LEU A 135 9.51 12.13 -11.58
N ASP A 136 10.71 12.00 -11.02
CA ASP A 136 11.81 11.27 -11.65
C ASP A 136 11.77 9.79 -11.25
N MET A 137 11.00 9.00 -11.99
CA MET A 137 10.83 7.55 -11.76
C MET A 137 11.37 6.69 -12.90
N GLY A 138 12.06 7.31 -13.87
CA GLY A 138 12.49 6.61 -15.07
C GLY A 138 11.31 6.23 -15.99
N ARG A 139 11.58 5.33 -16.93
CA ARG A 139 10.62 4.98 -17.99
C ARG A 139 9.55 3.99 -17.56
N PHE A 140 9.88 3.08 -16.64
CA PHE A 140 9.05 1.92 -16.30
C PHE A 140 8.50 1.93 -14.88
N GLY A 141 8.98 2.86 -14.04
CA GLY A 141 8.54 2.97 -12.66
C GLY A 141 7.11 3.50 -12.54
N HIS A 142 6.28 2.78 -11.81
CA HIS A 142 4.93 3.21 -11.43
C HIS A 142 4.73 3.07 -9.94
N ILE A 143 3.98 3.99 -9.34
CA ILE A 143 3.68 4.00 -7.91
C ILE A 143 2.44 3.14 -7.68
N TYR A 144 2.57 2.16 -6.80
CA TYR A 144 1.46 1.32 -6.37
C TYR A 144 1.25 1.44 -4.86
N PHE A 145 0.01 1.52 -4.49
CA PHE A 145 -0.45 1.29 -3.12
C PHE A 145 -1.00 -0.11 -3.02
N ALA A 146 -0.44 -0.93 -2.12
CA ALA A 146 -0.87 -2.30 -1.88
C ALA A 146 -1.52 -2.43 -0.50
N ASP A 147 -2.70 -3.06 -0.43
CA ASP A 147 -3.31 -3.54 0.81
C ASP A 147 -3.29 -5.07 0.82
N PHE A 148 -2.56 -5.64 1.77
CA PHE A 148 -2.43 -7.09 1.93
C PHE A 148 -3.52 -7.70 2.82
N ASP A 149 -4.35 -6.87 3.49
CA ASP A 149 -5.43 -7.35 4.35
C ASP A 149 -6.60 -7.89 3.50
N LYS A 150 -6.85 -9.19 3.62
CA LYS A 150 -7.90 -9.94 2.92
C LYS A 150 -9.10 -10.26 3.81
N THR A 151 -9.06 -9.86 5.08
CA THR A 151 -10.09 -10.26 6.06
C THR A 151 -11.40 -9.53 5.86
N ARG A 152 -11.37 -8.33 5.27
CA ARG A 152 -12.54 -7.50 4.98
C ARG A 152 -12.25 -6.37 4.01
N ILE A 153 -13.30 -5.79 3.45
CA ILE A 153 -13.22 -4.56 2.66
C ILE A 153 -12.84 -3.38 3.58
N ARG A 154 -11.87 -2.58 3.14
CA ARG A 154 -11.39 -1.39 3.86
C ARG A 154 -11.34 -0.18 2.95
N ASP A 155 -11.73 0.97 3.47
CA ASP A 155 -11.38 2.26 2.90
C ASP A 155 -10.01 2.68 3.45
N ARG A 156 -9.11 3.06 2.55
CA ARG A 156 -7.71 3.38 2.83
C ARG A 156 -7.36 4.77 2.35
N GLU A 157 -6.41 5.37 3.03
CA GLU A 157 -5.88 6.69 2.69
C GLU A 157 -4.38 6.58 2.42
N VAL A 158 -3.94 7.23 1.34
CA VAL A 158 -2.53 7.40 0.98
C VAL A 158 -2.22 8.88 1.05
N GLN A 159 -1.27 9.24 1.90
CA GLN A 159 -0.83 10.63 2.07
C GLN A 159 0.23 10.96 1.04
N VAL A 160 0.07 12.09 0.35
CA VAL A 160 1.07 12.62 -0.58
C VAL A 160 1.51 13.98 -0.07
N GLN A 161 2.79 14.12 0.24
CA GLN A 161 3.37 15.39 0.67
C GLN A 161 4.51 15.79 -0.24
N ILE A 162 4.48 17.01 -0.71
CA ILE A 162 5.45 17.60 -1.63
C ILE A 162 6.13 18.76 -0.93
N ILE A 163 7.46 18.77 -0.98
CA ILE A 163 8.30 19.83 -0.41
C ILE A 163 9.32 20.26 -1.48
N GLY A 164 9.37 21.55 -1.78
CA GLY A 164 10.31 22.06 -2.78
C GLY A 164 10.14 23.54 -3.10
N GLU A 165 10.55 23.93 -4.29
CA GLU A 165 10.51 25.29 -4.82
C GLU A 165 10.00 25.35 -6.27
#